data_29331ef4807931d878518758085dadb2
#
_entry.id   29331ef4807931d878518758085dadb2
#
_cell.length_a   1.000
_cell.length_b   1.000
_cell.length_c   1.000
_cell.angle_alpha   90.00
_cell.angle_beta   90.00
_cell.angle_gamma   90.00
#
_symmetry.space_group_name_H-M   'P 1'
#
loop_
_entity.id
_entity.type
_entity.pdbx_description
1 polymer ?
#
loop_
_entity_poly.entity_id
_entity_poly.type
_entity_poly.pdbx_seq_one_letter_code
_entity_poly.pdbx_strand_id
1 'polypeptide(L)'
;MLYRTMGSTGVEVSALGFGCMRLPVIGAKAQDIDYPLATEMIHHAIENGVNYVDTAWFYHAENFGQPGQSEPFVGQALSDGWRERVNLATKLPQQILKTREDMDVFLNRQLERLQTDHIDFYLIHGLTGEAWDRVRDLGVLEFLDKAREDGRIRFPAFSFHGQAADFPRIIDSYDWAFGQIQYNYMDVDYQAGTAGLRYAAEKGVGIVVMEPLKGGKLATNLPSEAQAVFDRAAVKRTPPEWALRFVWNEPGVSLALSGMSAMEHVVENLRIADQALPDSLTPEELGLYGEVRVAIKSRIKADCTACGYCQPCPSGVEIPRVLAALNASAMWEDANPGLSGYTQVKGGASLCTECGQCEEMCPQGLPIRDLMKETAALFGR
;
A
#
# COMPACT_ATOMS: atom_id res chain seq x y z
N MET A 1 -3.26 1.08 -23.29
CA MET A 1 -3.01 0.27 -22.05
C MET A 1 -2.16 -0.94 -22.39
N LEU A 2 -1.08 -1.18 -21.62
CA LEU A 2 -0.30 -2.43 -21.71
C LEU A 2 -0.89 -3.47 -20.75
N TYR A 3 -0.79 -4.75 -21.14
CA TYR A 3 -1.24 -5.88 -20.33
C TYR A 3 -0.07 -6.78 -19.99
N ARG A 4 -0.16 -7.46 -18.84
CA ARG A 4 0.82 -8.41 -18.34
C ARG A 4 0.10 -9.64 -17.77
N THR A 5 0.72 -10.79 -17.85
CA THR A 5 0.15 -12.00 -17.27
C THR A 5 0.22 -11.97 -15.74
N MET A 6 -0.85 -12.35 -15.06
CA MET A 6 -0.87 -12.48 -13.60
C MET A 6 -0.22 -13.81 -13.18
N GLY A 7 1.07 -13.78 -12.90
CA GLY A 7 1.84 -14.96 -12.53
C GLY A 7 1.64 -16.12 -13.51
N SER A 8 1.40 -17.32 -12.99
CA SER A 8 1.14 -18.54 -13.77
C SER A 8 -0.34 -18.78 -14.12
N THR A 9 -1.24 -17.84 -13.79
CA THR A 9 -2.69 -18.01 -13.96
C THR A 9 -3.18 -18.01 -15.41
N GLY A 10 -2.37 -17.47 -16.34
CA GLY A 10 -2.77 -17.23 -17.73
C GLY A 10 -3.74 -16.05 -17.91
N VAL A 11 -4.13 -15.35 -16.85
CA VAL A 11 -5.00 -14.17 -16.92
C VAL A 11 -4.16 -12.93 -17.28
N GLU A 12 -4.56 -12.21 -18.31
CA GLU A 12 -3.98 -10.92 -18.65
C GLU A 12 -4.67 -9.78 -17.89
N VAL A 13 -3.86 -9.01 -17.15
CA VAL A 13 -4.31 -7.84 -16.40
C VAL A 13 -3.65 -6.57 -16.97
N SER A 14 -4.38 -5.46 -16.91
CA SER A 14 -3.83 -4.16 -17.25
C SER A 14 -2.66 -3.80 -16.32
N ALA A 15 -1.59 -3.21 -16.84
CA ALA A 15 -0.44 -2.80 -16.04
C ALA A 15 -0.82 -1.82 -14.91
N LEU A 16 -1.91 -1.07 -15.07
CA LEU A 16 -2.55 -0.23 -14.05
C LEU A 16 -3.82 -0.89 -13.54
N GLY A 17 -3.93 -1.09 -12.21
CA GLY A 17 -5.16 -1.48 -11.53
C GLY A 17 -5.84 -0.30 -10.85
N PHE A 18 -7.17 -0.31 -10.77
CA PHE A 18 -7.97 0.68 -10.06
C PHE A 18 -8.19 0.28 -8.60
N GLY A 19 -7.52 0.97 -7.67
CA GLY A 19 -7.64 0.71 -6.23
C GLY A 19 -8.72 1.58 -5.57
N CYS A 20 -9.70 0.96 -4.91
CA CYS A 20 -10.85 1.62 -4.30
C CYS A 20 -10.65 1.98 -2.82
N MET A 21 -9.41 2.08 -2.33
CA MET A 21 -9.11 2.51 -0.97
C MET A 21 -9.19 4.05 -0.79
N ARG A 22 -9.01 4.81 -1.86
CA ARG A 22 -8.88 6.28 -1.82
C ARG A 22 -9.86 6.95 -2.80
N LEU A 23 -11.07 6.42 -2.90
CA LEU A 23 -12.14 7.02 -3.71
C LEU A 23 -12.41 8.46 -3.23
N PRO A 24 -12.86 9.36 -4.12
CA PRO A 24 -13.28 10.70 -3.74
C PRO A 24 -14.41 10.65 -2.72
N VAL A 25 -14.41 11.58 -1.77
CA VAL A 25 -15.41 11.66 -0.71
C VAL A 25 -16.05 13.06 -0.66
N ILE A 26 -17.31 13.11 -0.25
CA ILE A 26 -18.01 14.36 0.00
C ILE A 26 -17.72 14.80 1.44
N GLY A 27 -16.94 15.87 1.59
CA GLY A 27 -16.55 16.36 2.92
C GLY A 27 -15.36 15.62 3.52
N ALA A 28 -15.39 15.35 4.85
CA ALA A 28 -14.23 14.87 5.60
C ALA A 28 -14.32 13.41 6.06
N LYS A 29 -15.45 12.75 5.85
CA LYS A 29 -15.66 11.39 6.36
C LYS A 29 -15.35 10.36 5.29
N ALA A 30 -14.54 9.37 5.64
CA ALA A 30 -14.12 8.33 4.70
C ALA A 30 -15.30 7.53 4.10
N GLN A 31 -16.38 7.33 4.85
CA GLN A 31 -17.55 6.58 4.40
C GLN A 31 -18.44 7.32 3.40
N ASP A 32 -18.29 8.64 3.28
CA ASP A 32 -19.12 9.49 2.42
C ASP A 32 -18.52 9.57 1.00
N ILE A 33 -18.43 8.43 0.31
CA ILE A 33 -17.91 8.36 -1.06
C ILE A 33 -18.76 9.24 -1.99
N ASP A 34 -18.11 10.03 -2.85
CA ASP A 34 -18.75 10.72 -3.95
C ASP A 34 -19.07 9.72 -5.07
N TYR A 35 -20.22 9.06 -4.96
CA TYR A 35 -20.65 8.01 -5.88
C TYR A 35 -20.67 8.45 -7.35
N PRO A 36 -21.24 9.64 -7.72
CA PRO A 36 -21.21 10.08 -9.11
C PRO A 36 -19.80 10.21 -9.67
N LEU A 37 -18.92 10.94 -8.97
CA LEU A 37 -17.54 11.14 -9.42
C LEU A 37 -16.74 9.84 -9.42
N ALA A 38 -16.83 9.03 -8.37
CA ALA A 38 -16.12 7.76 -8.28
C ALA A 38 -16.58 6.76 -9.37
N THR A 39 -17.87 6.74 -9.72
CA THR A 39 -18.40 5.92 -10.81
C THR A 39 -17.88 6.40 -12.17
N GLU A 40 -17.88 7.71 -12.43
CA GLU A 40 -17.31 8.28 -13.65
C GLU A 40 -15.82 7.91 -13.79
N MET A 41 -15.04 8.01 -12.71
CA MET A 41 -13.61 7.68 -12.71
C MET A 41 -13.36 6.20 -13.02
N ILE A 42 -14.13 5.29 -12.40
CA ILE A 42 -13.97 3.83 -12.60
C ILE A 42 -14.37 3.43 -14.04
N HIS A 43 -15.48 3.97 -14.54
CA HIS A 43 -15.94 3.71 -15.91
C HIS A 43 -14.94 4.26 -16.93
N HIS A 44 -14.44 5.49 -16.74
CA HIS A 44 -13.42 6.06 -17.61
C HIS A 44 -12.14 5.21 -17.64
N ALA A 45 -11.70 4.69 -16.49
CA ALA A 45 -10.56 3.79 -16.43
C ALA A 45 -10.79 2.48 -17.21
N ILE A 46 -11.96 1.85 -17.05
CA ILE A 46 -12.32 0.60 -17.74
C ILE A 46 -12.45 0.83 -19.26
N GLU A 47 -13.07 1.91 -19.70
CA GLU A 47 -13.17 2.28 -21.11
C GLU A 47 -11.80 2.48 -21.78
N ASN A 48 -10.81 2.91 -21.00
CA ASN A 48 -9.43 3.09 -21.44
C ASN A 48 -8.53 1.87 -21.14
N GLY A 49 -9.13 0.70 -20.90
CA GLY A 49 -8.44 -0.59 -20.88
C GLY A 49 -8.00 -1.08 -19.50
N VAL A 50 -8.36 -0.42 -18.40
CA VAL A 50 -8.19 -1.01 -17.06
C VAL A 50 -9.15 -2.18 -16.90
N ASN A 51 -8.62 -3.36 -16.56
CA ASN A 51 -9.40 -4.57 -16.35
C ASN A 51 -9.20 -5.21 -14.98
N TYR A 52 -8.69 -4.45 -14.00
CA TYR A 52 -8.50 -4.92 -12.64
C TYR A 52 -8.99 -3.87 -11.63
N VAL A 53 -9.95 -4.25 -10.79
CA VAL A 53 -10.53 -3.40 -9.75
C VAL A 53 -10.32 -4.05 -8.39
N ASP A 54 -9.72 -3.30 -7.45
CA ASP A 54 -9.37 -3.79 -6.11
C ASP A 54 -10.15 -3.05 -5.04
N THR A 55 -10.80 -3.82 -4.17
CA THR A 55 -11.46 -3.29 -2.97
C THR A 55 -11.12 -4.13 -1.72
N ALA A 56 -11.70 -3.83 -0.57
CA ALA A 56 -11.59 -4.63 0.64
C ALA A 56 -12.70 -4.28 1.64
N TRP A 57 -12.95 -5.22 2.57
CA TRP A 57 -13.96 -5.10 3.64
C TRP A 57 -13.87 -3.80 4.44
N PHE A 58 -12.65 -3.34 4.78
CA PHE A 58 -12.43 -2.16 5.62
C PHE A 58 -12.32 -0.84 4.86
N TYR A 59 -12.31 -0.87 3.50
CA TYR A 59 -12.11 0.36 2.73
C TYR A 59 -13.32 1.29 2.87
N HIS A 60 -13.06 2.54 3.20
CA HIS A 60 -14.09 3.55 3.51
C HIS A 60 -14.97 3.18 4.71
N ALA A 61 -14.41 2.52 5.72
CA ALA A 61 -15.08 2.29 7.00
C ALA A 61 -14.97 3.52 7.91
N GLU A 62 -15.98 3.73 8.76
CA GLU A 62 -15.93 4.76 9.80
C GLU A 62 -14.90 4.43 10.88
N ASN A 63 -14.86 3.15 11.29
CA ASN A 63 -13.92 2.65 12.29
C ASN A 63 -13.29 1.33 11.83
N PHE A 64 -12.06 1.07 12.29
CA PHE A 64 -11.41 -0.21 12.02
C PHE A 64 -12.23 -1.39 12.62
N GLY A 65 -12.32 -2.47 11.87
CA GLY A 65 -13.10 -3.66 12.25
C GLY A 65 -14.54 -3.65 11.74
N GLN A 66 -15.06 -2.50 11.32
CA GLN A 66 -16.38 -2.38 10.69
C GLN A 66 -16.31 -2.55 9.18
N PRO A 67 -17.41 -2.97 8.52
CA PRO A 67 -17.48 -2.98 7.07
C PRO A 67 -17.50 -1.55 6.51
N GLY A 68 -16.67 -1.30 5.51
CA GLY A 68 -16.63 0.02 4.84
C GLY A 68 -17.65 0.14 3.70
N GLN A 69 -17.66 1.29 3.02
CA GLN A 69 -18.58 1.59 1.93
C GLN A 69 -18.01 1.26 0.54
N SER A 70 -16.74 0.84 0.45
CA SER A 70 -16.11 0.60 -0.85
C SER A 70 -16.71 -0.60 -1.60
N GLU A 71 -16.97 -1.73 -0.92
CA GLU A 71 -17.57 -2.89 -1.60
C GLU A 71 -18.99 -2.62 -2.12
N PRO A 72 -19.93 -2.02 -1.36
CA PRO A 72 -21.25 -1.65 -1.90
C PRO A 72 -21.17 -0.66 -3.06
N PHE A 73 -20.25 0.31 -2.98
CA PHE A 73 -20.01 1.23 -4.08
C PHE A 73 -19.53 0.50 -5.33
N VAL A 74 -18.53 -0.39 -5.22
CA VAL A 74 -17.99 -1.16 -6.35
C VAL A 74 -19.06 -2.05 -6.97
N GLY A 75 -19.88 -2.73 -6.14
CA GLY A 75 -21.01 -3.52 -6.62
C GLY A 75 -21.96 -2.70 -7.47
N GLN A 76 -22.32 -1.49 -7.04
CA GLN A 76 -23.17 -0.59 -7.81
C GLN A 76 -22.47 -0.06 -9.07
N ALA A 77 -21.20 0.35 -8.97
CA ALA A 77 -20.45 0.91 -10.10
C ALA A 77 -20.17 -0.11 -11.19
N LEU A 78 -20.11 -1.40 -10.85
CA LEU A 78 -19.90 -2.49 -11.80
C LEU A 78 -21.22 -3.14 -12.29
N SER A 79 -22.39 -2.59 -11.97
CA SER A 79 -23.66 -3.04 -12.54
C SER A 79 -23.73 -2.82 -14.05
N ASP A 80 -24.81 -3.26 -14.67
CA ASP A 80 -25.17 -2.96 -16.08
C ASP A 80 -24.09 -3.36 -17.11
N GLY A 81 -23.43 -4.53 -16.89
CA GLY A 81 -22.48 -5.12 -17.83
C GLY A 81 -21.03 -4.64 -17.64
N TRP A 82 -20.72 -3.87 -16.58
CA TRP A 82 -19.36 -3.46 -16.27
C TRP A 82 -18.58 -4.56 -15.53
N ARG A 83 -19.28 -5.43 -14.77
CA ARG A 83 -18.66 -6.52 -13.99
C ARG A 83 -17.89 -7.49 -14.88
N GLU A 84 -18.40 -7.83 -16.05
CA GLU A 84 -17.82 -8.77 -17.00
C GLU A 84 -16.57 -8.22 -17.70
N ARG A 85 -16.33 -6.92 -17.60
CA ARG A 85 -15.18 -6.24 -18.23
C ARG A 85 -13.93 -6.20 -17.35
N VAL A 86 -14.04 -6.64 -16.08
CA VAL A 86 -12.96 -6.52 -15.12
C VAL A 86 -12.72 -7.80 -14.34
N ASN A 87 -11.49 -7.97 -13.89
CA ASN A 87 -11.13 -8.90 -12.82
C ASN A 87 -11.33 -8.19 -11.48
N LEU A 88 -12.29 -8.64 -10.71
CA LEU A 88 -12.63 -8.06 -9.40
C LEU A 88 -11.83 -8.72 -8.29
N ALA A 89 -11.18 -7.90 -7.47
CA ALA A 89 -10.44 -8.34 -6.29
C ALA A 89 -11.03 -7.76 -5.01
N THR A 90 -11.23 -8.61 -4.00
CA THR A 90 -11.47 -8.19 -2.61
C THR A 90 -10.73 -9.09 -1.63
N LYS A 91 -10.84 -8.81 -0.33
CA LYS A 91 -9.92 -9.39 0.66
C LYS A 91 -10.66 -9.91 1.88
N LEU A 92 -10.35 -11.15 2.29
CA LEU A 92 -10.79 -11.75 3.55
C LEU A 92 -10.28 -10.92 4.73
N PRO A 93 -11.14 -10.37 5.58
CA PRO A 93 -10.74 -9.52 6.71
C PRO A 93 -10.19 -10.37 7.87
N GLN A 94 -9.02 -10.98 7.67
CA GLN A 94 -8.41 -11.94 8.58
C GLN A 94 -8.22 -11.39 10.01
N GLN A 95 -8.11 -10.07 10.16
CA GLN A 95 -7.89 -9.41 11.46
C GLN A 95 -9.04 -9.61 12.44
N ILE A 96 -10.23 -9.90 11.95
CA ILE A 96 -11.46 -10.06 12.77
C ILE A 96 -12.04 -11.47 12.76
N LEU A 97 -11.37 -12.42 12.11
CA LEU A 97 -11.75 -13.84 12.16
C LEU A 97 -11.52 -14.42 13.55
N LYS A 98 -12.50 -15.18 14.02
CA LYS A 98 -12.44 -15.93 15.28
C LYS A 98 -12.49 -17.45 15.06
N THR A 99 -13.24 -17.90 14.08
CA THR A 99 -13.44 -19.31 13.75
C THR A 99 -13.25 -19.55 12.25
N ARG A 100 -13.18 -20.83 11.87
CA ARG A 100 -13.13 -21.24 10.45
C ARG A 100 -14.39 -20.81 9.68
N GLU A 101 -15.55 -20.93 10.32
CA GLU A 101 -16.85 -20.63 9.72
C GLU A 101 -17.01 -19.14 9.37
N ASP A 102 -16.32 -18.25 10.10
CA ASP A 102 -16.33 -16.82 9.80
C ASP A 102 -15.87 -16.53 8.38
N MET A 103 -14.95 -17.33 7.83
CA MET A 103 -14.42 -17.15 6.48
C MET A 103 -15.54 -17.26 5.43
N ASP A 104 -16.40 -18.28 5.54
CA ASP A 104 -17.57 -18.45 4.65
C ASP A 104 -18.59 -17.33 4.84
N VAL A 105 -18.82 -16.90 6.09
CA VAL A 105 -19.73 -15.78 6.40
C VAL A 105 -19.25 -14.49 5.74
N PHE A 106 -17.95 -14.17 5.85
CA PHE A 106 -17.40 -12.96 5.24
C PHE A 106 -17.43 -13.03 3.71
N LEU A 107 -17.00 -14.14 3.11
CA LEU A 107 -17.04 -14.29 1.65
C LEU A 107 -18.46 -14.12 1.10
N ASN A 108 -19.46 -14.76 1.70
CA ASN A 108 -20.84 -14.65 1.26
C ASN A 108 -21.37 -13.20 1.39
N ARG A 109 -21.05 -12.52 2.50
CA ARG A 109 -21.41 -11.10 2.67
C ARG A 109 -20.71 -10.20 1.65
N GLN A 110 -19.46 -10.49 1.28
CA GLN A 110 -18.73 -9.72 0.26
C GLN A 110 -19.34 -9.92 -1.11
N LEU A 111 -19.76 -11.14 -1.48
CA LEU A 111 -20.51 -11.40 -2.72
C LEU A 111 -21.83 -10.60 -2.78
N GLU A 112 -22.59 -10.58 -1.66
CA GLU A 112 -23.82 -9.77 -1.57
C GLU A 112 -23.52 -8.27 -1.72
N ARG A 113 -22.51 -7.75 -1.04
CA ARG A 113 -22.11 -6.33 -1.07
C ARG A 113 -21.61 -5.90 -2.46
N LEU A 114 -20.87 -6.77 -3.12
CA LEU A 114 -20.34 -6.58 -4.47
C LEU A 114 -21.35 -6.91 -5.59
N GLN A 115 -22.53 -7.41 -5.23
CA GLN A 115 -23.62 -7.76 -6.17
C GLN A 115 -23.13 -8.69 -7.29
N THR A 116 -22.33 -9.71 -6.93
CA THR A 116 -21.75 -10.66 -7.87
C THR A 116 -21.82 -12.08 -7.32
N ASP A 117 -21.82 -13.08 -8.17
CA ASP A 117 -21.80 -14.50 -7.80
C ASP A 117 -20.39 -15.05 -7.56
N HIS A 118 -19.35 -14.34 -8.02
CA HIS A 118 -17.97 -14.75 -7.83
C HIS A 118 -16.99 -13.58 -7.71
N ILE A 119 -15.83 -13.83 -7.11
CA ILE A 119 -14.66 -12.94 -7.02
C ILE A 119 -13.55 -13.53 -7.89
N ASP A 120 -12.96 -12.74 -8.79
CA ASP A 120 -11.87 -13.24 -9.62
C ASP A 120 -10.59 -13.47 -8.81
N PHE A 121 -10.19 -12.52 -7.97
CA PHE A 121 -9.01 -12.63 -7.10
C PHE A 121 -9.38 -12.39 -5.65
N TYR A 122 -9.27 -13.42 -4.81
CA TYR A 122 -9.62 -13.33 -3.40
C TYR A 122 -8.38 -13.39 -2.53
N LEU A 123 -8.09 -12.29 -1.84
CA LEU A 123 -6.86 -12.12 -1.07
C LEU A 123 -7.08 -12.42 0.43
N ILE A 124 -6.09 -12.99 1.10
CA ILE A 124 -6.01 -12.88 2.56
C ILE A 124 -5.45 -11.49 2.89
N HIS A 125 -6.17 -10.68 3.67
CA HIS A 125 -5.86 -9.25 3.85
C HIS A 125 -4.75 -9.00 4.87
N GLY A 126 -3.65 -8.37 4.44
CA GLY A 126 -2.64 -7.80 5.34
C GLY A 126 -1.88 -8.82 6.18
N LEU A 127 -1.34 -9.88 5.55
CA LEU A 127 -0.57 -10.90 6.24
C LEU A 127 0.74 -10.36 6.80
N THR A 128 1.03 -10.75 8.03
CA THR A 128 2.34 -10.81 8.66
C THR A 128 2.68 -12.27 8.94
N GLY A 129 3.88 -12.57 9.42
CA GLY A 129 4.23 -13.95 9.81
C GLY A 129 3.29 -14.51 10.88
N GLU A 130 2.98 -13.73 11.92
CA GLU A 130 2.04 -14.11 12.99
C GLU A 130 0.60 -14.29 12.46
N ALA A 131 0.13 -13.34 11.64
CA ALA A 131 -1.21 -13.44 11.06
C ALA A 131 -1.33 -14.67 10.15
N TRP A 132 -0.28 -14.99 9.39
CA TRP A 132 -0.23 -16.20 8.56
C TRP A 132 -0.37 -17.47 9.39
N ASP A 133 0.44 -17.63 10.45
CA ASP A 133 0.37 -18.81 11.31
C ASP A 133 -1.03 -18.98 11.90
N ARG A 134 -1.64 -17.90 12.40
CA ARG A 134 -2.98 -17.92 12.95
C ARG A 134 -4.05 -18.34 11.94
N VAL A 135 -4.07 -17.77 10.73
CA VAL A 135 -5.13 -18.12 9.74
C VAL A 135 -4.91 -19.47 9.12
N ARG A 136 -3.66 -19.91 8.96
CA ARG A 136 -3.33 -21.27 8.53
C ARG A 136 -3.88 -22.30 9.54
N ASP A 137 -3.64 -22.08 10.83
CA ASP A 137 -4.12 -22.95 11.90
C ASP A 137 -5.65 -22.94 12.03
N LEU A 138 -6.33 -21.88 11.57
CA LEU A 138 -7.78 -21.83 11.40
C LEU A 138 -8.29 -22.54 10.13
N GLY A 139 -7.41 -23.10 9.27
CA GLY A 139 -7.83 -23.83 8.08
C GLY A 139 -8.16 -22.93 6.88
N VAL A 140 -7.41 -21.83 6.68
CA VAL A 140 -7.66 -20.90 5.56
C VAL A 140 -7.42 -21.55 4.20
N LEU A 141 -6.47 -22.49 4.09
CA LEU A 141 -6.16 -23.13 2.81
C LEU A 141 -7.30 -24.03 2.35
N GLU A 142 -7.85 -24.86 3.22
CA GLU A 142 -9.03 -25.68 2.96
C GLU A 142 -10.27 -24.83 2.62
N PHE A 143 -10.38 -23.63 3.23
CA PHE A 143 -11.43 -22.69 2.87
C PHE A 143 -11.27 -22.17 1.44
N LEU A 144 -10.05 -21.77 1.06
CA LEU A 144 -9.77 -21.24 -0.28
C LEU A 144 -10.01 -22.32 -1.35
N ASP A 145 -9.57 -23.57 -1.11
CA ASP A 145 -9.81 -24.67 -2.03
C ASP A 145 -11.32 -24.93 -2.23
N LYS A 146 -12.08 -24.98 -1.14
CA LYS A 146 -13.53 -25.17 -1.21
C LYS A 146 -14.24 -24.02 -1.91
N ALA A 147 -13.85 -22.78 -1.60
CA ALA A 147 -14.46 -21.60 -2.24
C ALA A 147 -14.15 -21.51 -3.76
N ARG A 148 -12.99 -22.07 -4.17
CA ARG A 148 -12.63 -22.24 -5.58
C ARG A 148 -13.43 -23.37 -6.25
N GLU A 149 -13.58 -24.51 -5.58
CA GLU A 149 -14.34 -25.64 -6.09
C GLU A 149 -15.83 -25.32 -6.30
N ASP A 150 -16.44 -24.54 -5.39
CA ASP A 150 -17.84 -24.13 -5.46
C ASP A 150 -18.07 -22.88 -6.33
N GLY A 151 -17.01 -22.31 -6.90
CA GLY A 151 -17.06 -21.23 -7.88
C GLY A 151 -17.19 -19.82 -7.29
N ARG A 152 -17.21 -19.66 -5.95
CA ARG A 152 -17.30 -18.33 -5.33
C ARG A 152 -16.04 -17.48 -5.51
N ILE A 153 -14.87 -18.11 -5.69
CA ILE A 153 -13.63 -17.43 -6.05
C ILE A 153 -12.94 -18.16 -7.20
N ARG A 154 -12.16 -17.42 -8.03
CA ARG A 154 -11.38 -18.05 -9.10
C ARG A 154 -9.94 -18.29 -8.69
N PHE A 155 -9.27 -17.26 -8.17
CA PHE A 155 -7.83 -17.27 -7.88
C PHE A 155 -7.54 -16.78 -6.45
N PRO A 156 -7.01 -17.64 -5.58
CA PRO A 156 -6.50 -17.25 -4.27
C PRO A 156 -5.24 -16.40 -4.36
N ALA A 157 -5.15 -15.37 -3.51
CA ALA A 157 -4.00 -14.48 -3.40
C ALA A 157 -3.85 -13.98 -1.95
N PHE A 158 -2.87 -13.12 -1.69
CA PHE A 158 -2.72 -12.48 -0.38
C PHE A 158 -2.11 -11.08 -0.52
N SER A 159 -2.37 -10.21 0.46
CA SER A 159 -1.61 -8.97 0.65
C SER A 159 -0.69 -9.07 1.87
N PHE A 160 0.50 -8.48 1.79
CA PHE A 160 1.59 -8.68 2.74
C PHE A 160 2.07 -7.37 3.37
N HIS A 161 2.19 -7.39 4.71
CA HIS A 161 2.73 -6.30 5.52
C HIS A 161 3.70 -6.79 6.61
N GLY A 162 4.27 -8.00 6.44
CA GLY A 162 5.17 -8.63 7.40
C GLY A 162 6.65 -8.30 7.19
N GLN A 163 7.49 -9.03 7.91
CA GLN A 163 8.94 -8.94 7.77
C GLN A 163 9.42 -9.70 6.52
N ALA A 164 10.52 -9.24 5.92
CA ALA A 164 11.07 -9.85 4.69
C ALA A 164 11.27 -11.38 4.80
N ALA A 165 11.68 -11.87 5.98
CA ALA A 165 11.91 -13.28 6.24
C ALA A 165 10.62 -14.15 6.20
N ASP A 166 9.44 -13.55 6.41
CA ASP A 166 8.18 -14.29 6.39
C ASP A 166 7.63 -14.49 4.97
N PHE A 167 8.02 -13.62 4.03
CA PHE A 167 7.43 -13.61 2.70
C PHE A 167 7.68 -14.91 1.90
N PRO A 168 8.93 -15.45 1.82
CA PRO A 168 9.17 -16.72 1.13
C PRO A 168 8.37 -17.88 1.72
N ARG A 169 8.21 -17.94 3.05
CA ARG A 169 7.44 -18.98 3.73
C ARG A 169 5.96 -18.97 3.32
N ILE A 170 5.39 -17.79 3.12
CA ILE A 170 4.01 -17.65 2.66
C ILE A 170 3.92 -18.02 1.17
N ILE A 171 4.83 -17.55 0.33
CA ILE A 171 4.89 -17.89 -1.09
C ILE A 171 4.95 -19.42 -1.30
N ASP A 172 5.79 -20.13 -0.56
CA ASP A 172 6.00 -21.56 -0.73
C ASP A 172 4.87 -22.44 -0.15
N SER A 173 3.90 -21.85 0.56
CA SER A 173 2.90 -22.59 1.31
C SER A 173 1.66 -22.99 0.49
N TYR A 174 1.43 -22.37 -0.66
CA TYR A 174 0.22 -22.59 -1.46
C TYR A 174 0.44 -22.15 -2.92
N ASP A 175 -0.44 -22.58 -3.82
CA ASP A 175 -0.45 -22.18 -5.23
C ASP A 175 -1.14 -20.80 -5.41
N TRP A 176 -0.42 -19.75 -5.00
CA TRP A 176 -0.92 -18.39 -5.05
C TRP A 176 -0.91 -17.82 -6.46
N ALA A 177 -2.00 -17.18 -6.85
CA ALA A 177 -2.03 -16.39 -8.09
C ALA A 177 -1.06 -15.21 -8.05
N PHE A 178 -1.03 -14.49 -6.93
CA PHE A 178 -0.10 -13.38 -6.70
C PHE A 178 0.06 -13.05 -5.21
N GLY A 179 1.14 -12.34 -4.89
CA GLY A 179 1.32 -11.58 -3.66
C GLY A 179 1.16 -10.08 -3.92
N GLN A 180 0.31 -9.39 -3.14
CA GLN A 180 0.20 -7.94 -3.18
C GLN A 180 1.14 -7.35 -2.14
N ILE A 181 2.15 -6.58 -2.58
CA ILE A 181 3.21 -6.04 -1.74
C ILE A 181 3.31 -4.52 -1.86
N GLN A 182 3.78 -3.86 -0.81
CA GLN A 182 4.21 -2.47 -0.89
C GLN A 182 5.54 -2.40 -1.61
N TYR A 183 5.61 -1.62 -2.71
CA TYR A 183 6.85 -1.40 -3.43
C TYR A 183 6.84 -0.06 -4.16
N ASN A 184 7.92 0.69 -4.02
CA ASN A 184 8.18 1.96 -4.69
C ASN A 184 9.68 2.27 -4.59
N TYR A 185 10.16 3.30 -5.27
CA TYR A 185 11.60 3.60 -5.26
C TYR A 185 12.18 4.02 -3.89
N MET A 186 11.36 4.36 -2.89
CA MET A 186 11.81 4.61 -1.50
C MET A 186 11.87 3.35 -0.65
N ASP A 187 11.02 2.35 -0.94
CA ASP A 187 10.77 1.18 -0.11
C ASP A 187 11.28 -0.13 -0.77
N VAL A 188 12.47 -0.07 -1.39
CA VAL A 188 13.06 -1.22 -2.12
C VAL A 188 13.49 -2.38 -1.24
N ASP A 189 13.75 -2.10 0.04
CA ASP A 189 14.18 -3.10 1.05
C ASP A 189 13.17 -3.19 2.20
N TYR A 190 11.96 -2.65 2.03
CA TYR A 190 10.92 -2.63 3.07
C TYR A 190 9.91 -3.76 2.85
N GLN A 191 9.53 -4.46 3.93
CA GLN A 191 8.65 -5.65 3.89
C GLN A 191 9.21 -6.74 2.94
N ALA A 192 8.47 -7.14 1.90
CA ALA A 192 8.97 -8.08 0.89
C ALA A 192 10.15 -7.52 0.08
N GLY A 193 10.09 -6.22 -0.23
CA GLY A 193 11.11 -5.52 -1.00
C GLY A 193 11.41 -6.12 -2.37
N THR A 194 12.52 -5.69 -2.98
CA THR A 194 12.96 -6.20 -4.29
C THR A 194 13.30 -7.69 -4.24
N ALA A 195 13.89 -8.16 -3.13
CA ALA A 195 14.25 -9.57 -2.99
C ALA A 195 13.01 -10.48 -2.97
N GLY A 196 11.97 -10.11 -2.20
CA GLY A 196 10.70 -10.86 -2.17
C GLY A 196 9.96 -10.82 -3.50
N LEU A 197 9.95 -9.65 -4.17
CA LEU A 197 9.37 -9.50 -5.50
C LEU A 197 9.99 -10.51 -6.49
N ARG A 198 11.31 -10.56 -6.57
CA ARG A 198 12.02 -11.45 -7.49
C ARG A 198 11.84 -12.91 -7.12
N TYR A 199 11.86 -13.23 -5.82
CA TYR A 199 11.59 -14.58 -5.33
C TYR A 199 10.20 -15.09 -5.78
N ALA A 200 9.15 -14.28 -5.62
CA ALA A 200 7.80 -14.63 -6.08
C ALA A 200 7.74 -14.84 -7.60
N ALA A 201 8.37 -13.95 -8.38
CA ALA A 201 8.43 -14.05 -9.83
C ALA A 201 9.14 -15.34 -10.29
N GLU A 202 10.26 -15.74 -9.64
CA GLU A 202 10.96 -17.00 -9.92
C GLU A 202 10.09 -18.23 -9.65
N LYS A 203 9.15 -18.14 -8.71
CA LYS A 203 8.16 -19.19 -8.40
C LYS A 203 6.92 -19.17 -9.31
N GLY A 204 6.84 -18.22 -10.24
CA GLY A 204 5.66 -18.04 -11.10
C GLY A 204 4.47 -17.40 -10.40
N VAL A 205 4.65 -16.86 -9.19
CA VAL A 205 3.64 -16.11 -8.46
C VAL A 205 3.68 -14.66 -8.92
N GLY A 206 2.54 -14.10 -9.35
CA GLY A 206 2.43 -12.71 -9.79
C GLY A 206 2.70 -11.73 -8.66
N ILE A 207 3.07 -10.50 -9.02
CA ILE A 207 3.21 -9.41 -8.05
C ILE A 207 2.27 -8.27 -8.41
N VAL A 208 1.38 -7.94 -7.48
CA VAL A 208 0.57 -6.73 -7.47
C VAL A 208 1.22 -5.73 -6.54
N VAL A 209 1.55 -4.55 -7.04
CA VAL A 209 2.20 -3.51 -6.23
C VAL A 209 1.17 -2.55 -5.67
N MET A 210 1.07 -2.48 -4.34
CA MET A 210 0.35 -1.42 -3.61
C MET A 210 1.33 -0.31 -3.18
N GLU A 211 0.81 0.89 -2.92
CA GLU A 211 1.59 2.08 -2.54
C GLU A 211 2.71 2.46 -3.55
N PRO A 212 2.49 2.34 -4.87
CA PRO A 212 3.50 2.71 -5.86
C PRO A 212 3.90 4.19 -5.77
N LEU A 213 2.99 5.04 -5.30
CA LEU A 213 3.18 6.49 -5.10
C LEU A 213 3.34 6.85 -3.61
N LYS A 214 3.53 5.87 -2.72
CA LYS A 214 3.70 6.06 -1.25
C LYS A 214 2.63 6.99 -0.66
N GLY A 215 1.35 6.66 -0.91
CA GLY A 215 0.21 7.46 -0.46
C GLY A 215 0.12 8.86 -1.10
N GLY A 216 0.68 9.04 -2.29
CA GLY A 216 0.73 10.31 -3.02
C GLY A 216 1.98 11.16 -2.74
N LYS A 217 2.80 10.80 -1.75
CA LYS A 217 4.02 11.56 -1.38
C LYS A 217 5.02 11.65 -2.52
N LEU A 218 5.12 10.60 -3.34
CA LEU A 218 6.00 10.56 -4.51
C LEU A 218 5.39 11.24 -5.74
N ALA A 219 4.17 11.75 -5.64
CA ALA A 219 3.47 12.44 -6.73
C ALA A 219 3.45 13.96 -6.57
N THR A 220 3.12 14.46 -5.36
CA THR A 220 2.82 15.87 -5.18
C THR A 220 3.76 16.62 -4.23
N ASN A 221 4.44 15.91 -3.31
CA ASN A 221 5.18 16.54 -2.20
C ASN A 221 6.66 16.15 -2.23
N LEU A 222 7.23 16.00 -3.43
CA LEU A 222 8.64 15.69 -3.57
C LEU A 222 9.47 16.91 -3.16
N PRO A 223 10.47 16.75 -2.25
CA PRO A 223 11.37 17.85 -1.89
C PRO A 223 12.07 18.45 -3.11
N SER A 224 12.31 19.75 -3.09
CA SER A 224 12.95 20.48 -4.20
C SER A 224 14.30 19.91 -4.58
N GLU A 225 15.10 19.44 -3.62
CA GLU A 225 16.39 18.79 -3.85
C GLU A 225 16.21 17.43 -4.60
N ALA A 226 15.17 16.68 -4.25
CA ALA A 226 14.85 15.43 -4.92
C ALA A 226 14.31 15.67 -6.33
N GLN A 227 13.45 16.69 -6.51
CA GLN A 227 12.98 17.11 -7.83
C GLN A 227 14.13 17.56 -8.73
N ALA A 228 15.09 18.35 -8.21
CA ALA A 228 16.26 18.79 -8.94
C ALA A 228 17.13 17.62 -9.45
N VAL A 229 17.14 16.47 -8.76
CA VAL A 229 17.81 15.26 -9.27
C VAL A 229 17.10 14.74 -10.51
N PHE A 230 15.77 14.56 -10.48
CA PHE A 230 15.01 14.12 -11.65
C PHE A 230 15.07 15.11 -12.81
N ASP A 231 15.17 16.41 -12.52
CA ASP A 231 15.29 17.45 -13.54
C ASP A 231 16.59 17.39 -14.35
N ARG A 232 17.59 16.59 -13.92
CA ARG A 232 18.82 16.33 -14.70
C ARG A 232 18.61 15.28 -15.80
N ALA A 233 17.54 14.49 -15.73
CA ALA A 233 17.26 13.47 -16.73
C ALA A 233 17.11 14.10 -18.12
N ALA A 234 17.58 13.38 -19.16
CA ALA A 234 17.43 13.80 -20.55
C ALA A 234 15.94 13.85 -20.95
N VAL A 235 15.15 12.87 -20.49
CA VAL A 235 13.69 12.83 -20.69
C VAL A 235 13.01 13.38 -19.44
N LYS A 236 12.23 14.46 -19.62
CA LYS A 236 11.47 15.06 -18.53
C LYS A 236 10.20 14.27 -18.28
N ARG A 237 9.95 13.94 -17.01
CA ARG A 237 8.76 13.20 -16.55
C ARG A 237 8.18 13.87 -15.32
N THR A 238 6.88 13.71 -15.12
CA THR A 238 6.24 14.11 -13.86
C THR A 238 6.66 13.18 -12.71
N PRO A 239 6.57 13.62 -11.44
CA PRO A 239 6.86 12.76 -10.30
C PRO A 239 6.04 11.45 -10.30
N PRO A 240 4.70 11.45 -10.59
CA PRO A 240 3.95 10.21 -10.74
C PRO A 240 4.50 9.29 -11.83
N GLU A 241 4.93 9.85 -12.97
CA GLU A 241 5.51 9.07 -14.05
C GLU A 241 6.83 8.40 -13.62
N TRP A 242 7.73 9.11 -12.94
CA TRP A 242 8.93 8.51 -12.36
C TRP A 242 8.58 7.35 -11.44
N ALA A 243 7.64 7.54 -10.51
CA ALA A 243 7.29 6.52 -9.52
C ALA A 243 6.65 5.27 -10.15
N LEU A 244 5.71 5.43 -11.06
CA LEU A 244 5.05 4.32 -11.73
C LEU A 244 6.00 3.57 -12.66
N ARG A 245 6.84 4.27 -13.43
CA ARG A 245 7.84 3.62 -14.29
C ARG A 245 8.87 2.82 -13.50
N PHE A 246 9.27 3.27 -12.32
CA PHE A 246 10.13 2.49 -11.44
C PHE A 246 9.51 1.13 -11.11
N VAL A 247 8.24 1.12 -10.75
CA VAL A 247 7.52 -0.13 -10.42
C VAL A 247 7.38 -1.02 -11.65
N TRP A 248 6.97 -0.48 -12.78
CA TRP A 248 6.80 -1.26 -14.01
C TRP A 248 8.09 -1.70 -14.66
N ASN A 249 9.22 -1.07 -14.31
CA ASN A 249 10.54 -1.49 -14.79
C ASN A 249 10.93 -2.89 -14.29
N GLU A 250 10.38 -3.35 -13.15
CA GLU A 250 10.59 -4.71 -12.65
C GLU A 250 9.74 -5.71 -13.46
N PRO A 251 10.39 -6.69 -14.17
CA PRO A 251 9.67 -7.66 -15.01
C PRO A 251 8.68 -8.55 -14.23
N GLY A 252 8.97 -8.82 -12.95
CA GLY A 252 8.11 -9.63 -12.08
C GLY A 252 6.82 -8.95 -11.63
N VAL A 253 6.64 -7.64 -11.87
CA VAL A 253 5.41 -6.93 -11.53
C VAL A 253 4.34 -7.18 -12.58
N SER A 254 3.20 -7.75 -12.17
CA SER A 254 2.03 -7.95 -13.04
C SER A 254 1.23 -6.66 -13.21
N LEU A 255 0.99 -5.92 -12.11
CA LEU A 255 0.34 -4.60 -12.16
C LEU A 255 0.74 -3.71 -11.00
N ALA A 256 0.62 -2.39 -11.19
CA ALA A 256 0.67 -1.38 -10.14
C ALA A 256 -0.75 -0.93 -9.80
N LEU A 257 -1.13 -1.03 -8.51
CA LEU A 257 -2.44 -0.66 -8.02
C LEU A 257 -2.42 0.80 -7.55
N SER A 258 -3.15 1.68 -8.21
CA SER A 258 -3.22 3.09 -7.86
C SER A 258 -4.57 3.46 -7.25
N GLY A 259 -4.52 4.13 -6.08
CA GLY A 259 -5.68 4.75 -5.45
C GLY A 259 -5.85 6.19 -5.95
N MET A 260 -6.60 6.35 -7.02
CA MET A 260 -6.87 7.64 -7.65
C MET A 260 -8.07 8.30 -6.98
N SER A 261 -7.93 9.56 -6.57
CA SER A 261 -8.98 10.32 -5.85
C SER A 261 -9.51 11.54 -6.62
N ALA A 262 -9.06 11.72 -7.87
CA ALA A 262 -9.51 12.76 -8.79
C ALA A 262 -9.40 12.24 -10.23
N MET A 263 -10.20 12.80 -11.14
CA MET A 263 -10.21 12.39 -12.55
C MET A 263 -8.86 12.63 -13.23
N GLU A 264 -8.17 13.71 -12.85
CA GLU A 264 -6.84 14.07 -13.37
C GLU A 264 -5.82 12.95 -13.06
N HIS A 265 -5.92 12.31 -11.88
CA HIS A 265 -5.05 11.18 -11.54
C HIS A 265 -5.33 9.96 -12.45
N VAL A 266 -6.61 9.71 -12.78
CA VAL A 266 -6.98 8.62 -13.70
C VAL A 266 -6.39 8.88 -15.08
N VAL A 267 -6.62 10.06 -15.63
CA VAL A 267 -6.15 10.45 -16.98
C VAL A 267 -4.62 10.38 -17.07
N GLU A 268 -3.91 10.94 -16.08
CA GLU A 268 -2.44 10.93 -16.07
C GLU A 268 -1.90 9.49 -15.96
N ASN A 269 -2.42 8.69 -15.04
CA ASN A 269 -1.94 7.31 -14.82
C ASN A 269 -2.23 6.42 -16.03
N LEU A 270 -3.36 6.57 -16.71
CA LEU A 270 -3.68 5.88 -17.97
C LEU A 270 -2.64 6.22 -19.05
N ARG A 271 -2.33 7.50 -19.25
CA ARG A 271 -1.32 7.95 -20.21
C ARG A 271 0.07 7.33 -19.92
N ILE A 272 0.44 7.27 -18.64
CA ILE A 272 1.72 6.67 -18.23
C ILE A 272 1.70 5.15 -18.44
N ALA A 273 0.58 4.48 -18.16
CA ALA A 273 0.43 3.03 -18.29
C ALA A 273 0.54 2.53 -19.75
N ASP A 274 0.30 3.38 -20.73
CA ASP A 274 0.54 3.05 -22.16
C ASP A 274 2.03 2.78 -22.48
N GLN A 275 2.93 3.15 -21.58
CA GLN A 275 4.37 2.99 -21.71
C GLN A 275 5.00 2.16 -20.58
N ALA A 276 4.19 1.33 -19.92
CA ALA A 276 4.58 0.51 -18.74
C ALA A 276 5.41 -0.72 -19.14
N LEU A 277 6.50 -0.55 -19.93
CA LEU A 277 7.36 -1.64 -20.36
C LEU A 277 8.34 -2.03 -19.22
N PRO A 278 8.60 -3.35 -19.03
CA PRO A 278 9.68 -3.80 -18.16
C PRO A 278 11.04 -3.44 -18.79
N ASP A 279 12.06 -3.32 -17.94
CA ASP A 279 13.47 -3.03 -18.33
C ASP A 279 13.60 -1.82 -19.28
N SER A 280 12.69 -0.84 -19.13
CA SER A 280 12.62 0.33 -20.03
C SER A 280 13.39 1.56 -19.55
N LEU A 281 13.83 1.56 -18.28
CA LEU A 281 14.65 2.62 -17.71
C LEU A 281 16.13 2.40 -18.05
N THR A 282 16.81 3.46 -18.44
CA THR A 282 18.26 3.40 -18.73
C THR A 282 19.06 3.28 -17.41
N PRO A 283 20.33 2.80 -17.45
CA PRO A 283 21.19 2.78 -16.29
C PRO A 283 21.35 4.16 -15.62
N GLU A 284 21.40 5.22 -16.41
CA GLU A 284 21.48 6.61 -15.93
C GLU A 284 20.20 7.00 -15.18
N GLU A 285 19.02 6.67 -15.71
CA GLU A 285 17.74 6.92 -15.06
C GLU A 285 17.62 6.12 -13.77
N LEU A 286 18.04 4.85 -13.75
CA LEU A 286 18.08 4.02 -12.55
C LEU A 286 19.02 4.61 -11.48
N GLY A 287 20.13 5.22 -11.88
CA GLY A 287 21.04 5.94 -10.98
C GLY A 287 20.35 7.10 -10.26
N LEU A 288 19.48 7.86 -10.95
CA LEU A 288 18.78 9.01 -10.37
C LEU A 288 17.91 8.61 -9.17
N TYR A 289 17.25 7.44 -9.18
CA TYR A 289 16.46 7.00 -8.03
C TYR A 289 17.32 6.80 -6.77
N GLY A 290 18.57 6.35 -6.93
CA GLY A 290 19.52 6.27 -5.82
C GLY A 290 19.78 7.64 -5.20
N GLU A 291 20.06 8.63 -6.05
CA GLU A 291 20.33 10.00 -5.62
C GLU A 291 19.08 10.68 -5.01
N VAL A 292 17.90 10.47 -5.59
CA VAL A 292 16.62 10.94 -5.03
C VAL A 292 16.39 10.36 -3.63
N ARG A 293 16.62 9.05 -3.43
CA ARG A 293 16.53 8.44 -2.09
C ARG A 293 17.47 9.10 -1.10
N VAL A 294 18.70 9.39 -1.51
CA VAL A 294 19.68 10.10 -0.65
C VAL A 294 19.19 11.50 -0.33
N ALA A 295 18.72 12.26 -1.32
CA ALA A 295 18.20 13.62 -1.13
C ALA A 295 17.02 13.65 -0.14
N ILE A 296 16.05 12.73 -0.28
CA ILE A 296 14.90 12.64 0.64
C ILE A 296 15.37 12.21 2.05
N LYS A 297 16.23 11.17 2.15
CA LYS A 297 16.71 10.66 3.44
C LYS A 297 17.61 11.64 4.17
N SER A 298 18.36 12.51 3.47
CA SER A 298 19.20 13.53 4.11
C SER A 298 18.41 14.56 4.93
N ARG A 299 17.09 14.64 4.72
CA ARG A 299 16.18 15.50 5.49
C ARG A 299 15.74 14.88 6.83
N ILE A 300 16.08 13.61 7.10
CA ILE A 300 15.76 12.94 8.35
C ILE A 300 16.44 13.67 9.51
N LYS A 301 15.65 14.04 10.52
CA LYS A 301 16.11 14.77 11.71
C LYS A 301 16.72 13.87 12.76
N ALA A 302 16.25 12.64 12.86
CA ALA A 302 16.67 11.66 13.83
C ALA A 302 16.93 10.31 13.18
N ASP A 303 18.17 9.84 13.17
CA ASP A 303 18.52 8.49 12.68
C ASP A 303 18.21 7.44 13.77
N CYS A 304 16.93 7.35 14.12
CA CYS A 304 16.43 6.46 15.15
C CYS A 304 16.15 5.06 14.59
N THR A 305 16.81 4.05 15.13
CA THR A 305 16.64 2.64 14.74
C THR A 305 15.46 1.94 15.43
N ALA A 306 14.70 2.66 16.27
CA ALA A 306 13.59 2.14 17.06
C ALA A 306 13.99 0.96 17.98
N CYS A 307 15.24 0.89 18.43
CA CYS A 307 15.76 -0.19 19.28
C CYS A 307 15.10 -0.29 20.67
N GLY A 308 14.42 0.77 21.13
CA GLY A 308 13.66 0.79 22.38
C GLY A 308 14.46 1.00 23.66
N TYR A 309 15.80 1.17 23.62
CA TYR A 309 16.60 1.35 24.85
C TYR A 309 16.24 2.63 25.64
N CYS A 310 15.67 3.63 24.98
CA CYS A 310 15.12 4.83 25.63
C CYS A 310 13.74 4.62 26.28
N GLN A 311 13.22 3.39 26.27
CA GLN A 311 11.91 3.04 26.84
C GLN A 311 12.07 2.08 28.04
N PRO A 312 11.20 2.18 29.08
CA PRO A 312 10.12 3.18 29.19
C PRO A 312 10.68 4.57 29.57
N CYS A 313 10.13 5.63 28.97
CA CYS A 313 10.43 7.00 29.40
C CYS A 313 9.74 7.29 30.75
N PRO A 314 10.43 7.84 31.76
CA PRO A 314 9.81 8.14 33.07
C PRO A 314 8.62 9.11 32.97
N SER A 315 8.61 9.99 31.97
CA SER A 315 7.52 10.93 31.69
C SER A 315 6.47 10.39 30.70
N GLY A 316 6.58 9.12 30.29
CA GLY A 316 5.59 8.47 29.43
C GLY A 316 5.69 8.83 27.95
N VAL A 317 6.76 9.48 27.49
CA VAL A 317 6.97 9.83 26.07
C VAL A 317 7.24 8.55 25.25
N GLU A 318 6.49 8.35 24.16
CA GLU A 318 6.74 7.28 23.19
C GLU A 318 7.84 7.69 22.18
N ILE A 319 9.08 7.87 22.70
CA ILE A 319 10.20 8.51 21.98
C ILE A 319 10.39 8.00 20.55
N PRO A 320 10.49 6.67 20.26
CA PRO A 320 10.69 6.21 18.88
C PRO A 320 9.55 6.61 17.93
N ARG A 321 8.30 6.60 18.40
CA ARG A 321 7.13 7.00 17.61
C ARG A 321 7.10 8.50 17.36
N VAL A 322 7.45 9.29 18.36
CA VAL A 322 7.59 10.74 18.24
C VAL A 322 8.65 11.10 17.20
N LEU A 323 9.83 10.47 17.26
CA LEU A 323 10.91 10.70 16.29
C LEU A 323 10.53 10.24 14.87
N ALA A 324 9.80 9.15 14.74
CA ALA A 324 9.28 8.70 13.44
C ALA A 324 8.31 9.73 12.82
N ALA A 325 7.45 10.35 13.64
CA ALA A 325 6.54 11.40 13.19
C ALA A 325 7.29 12.67 12.76
N LEU A 326 8.32 13.08 13.53
CA LEU A 326 9.19 14.21 13.19
C LEU A 326 9.89 13.97 11.83
N ASN A 327 10.47 12.79 11.65
CA ASN A 327 11.12 12.41 10.40
C ASN A 327 10.13 12.42 9.22
N ALA A 328 8.92 11.91 9.43
CA ALA A 328 7.90 11.88 8.39
C ALA A 328 7.46 13.29 7.95
N SER A 329 7.48 14.29 8.84
CA SER A 329 7.28 15.70 8.47
C SER A 329 8.47 16.32 7.75
N ALA A 330 9.69 15.98 8.17
CA ALA A 330 10.90 16.56 7.63
C ALA A 330 11.26 16.03 6.23
N MET A 331 10.96 14.75 5.97
CA MET A 331 11.28 14.09 4.69
C MET A 331 10.53 14.68 3.50
N TRP A 332 9.36 15.28 3.73
CA TRP A 332 8.49 15.81 2.68
C TRP A 332 8.27 17.31 2.87
N GLU A 333 7.95 18.03 1.80
CA GLU A 333 7.56 19.45 1.90
C GLU A 333 6.08 19.60 2.35
N ASP A 334 5.66 18.70 3.24
CA ASP A 334 4.32 18.67 3.83
C ASP A 334 4.41 18.08 5.23
N ALA A 335 3.99 18.84 6.23
CA ALA A 335 3.98 18.39 7.63
C ALA A 335 2.88 17.35 7.93
N ASN A 336 1.84 17.23 7.09
CA ASN A 336 0.70 16.34 7.31
C ASN A 336 1.06 14.86 7.53
N PRO A 337 2.03 14.25 6.81
CA PRO A 337 2.43 12.88 7.06
C PRO A 337 2.91 12.61 8.49
N GLY A 338 3.68 13.54 9.03
CA GLY A 338 4.14 13.48 10.42
C GLY A 338 3.02 13.74 11.41
N LEU A 339 2.16 14.73 11.16
CA LEU A 339 1.01 15.04 12.00
C LEU A 339 0.06 13.85 12.09
N SER A 340 -0.26 13.18 10.99
CA SER A 340 -1.11 11.99 10.96
C SER A 340 -0.54 10.85 11.82
N GLY A 341 0.78 10.61 11.75
CA GLY A 341 1.46 9.65 12.63
C GLY A 341 1.47 10.08 14.09
N TYR A 342 1.70 11.37 14.33
CA TYR A 342 1.79 11.93 15.68
C TYR A 342 0.46 11.92 16.43
N THR A 343 -0.68 12.10 15.76
CA THR A 343 -2.02 12.01 16.39
C THR A 343 -2.30 10.65 17.01
N GLN A 344 -1.62 9.60 16.57
CA GLN A 344 -1.73 8.23 17.10
C GLN A 344 -0.78 7.95 18.27
N VAL A 345 0.12 8.89 18.61
CA VAL A 345 1.06 8.78 19.72
C VAL A 345 0.33 9.17 21.02
N LYS A 346 0.26 8.25 21.98
CA LYS A 346 -0.39 8.51 23.27
C LYS A 346 0.48 9.36 24.20
N GLY A 347 1.80 9.10 24.20
CA GLY A 347 2.79 9.83 24.96
C GLY A 347 3.57 10.81 24.06
N GLY A 348 3.03 12.01 23.84
CA GLY A 348 3.60 13.02 22.94
C GLY A 348 4.86 13.71 23.49
N ALA A 349 5.50 14.50 22.63
CA ALA A 349 6.77 15.20 22.93
C ALA A 349 6.67 16.22 24.07
N SER A 350 5.49 16.85 24.25
CA SER A 350 5.25 17.83 25.32
C SER A 350 5.31 17.26 26.74
N LEU A 351 5.25 15.94 26.90
CA LEU A 351 5.46 15.28 28.19
C LEU A 351 6.95 15.23 28.61
N CYS A 352 7.87 15.62 27.73
CA CYS A 352 9.29 15.57 28.02
C CYS A 352 9.69 16.55 29.13
N THR A 353 10.27 16.02 30.21
CA THR A 353 10.80 16.80 31.35
C THR A 353 12.29 17.08 31.23
N GLU A 354 12.92 16.80 30.10
CA GLU A 354 14.33 17.03 29.80
C GLU A 354 15.34 16.32 30.77
N CYS A 355 14.94 15.21 31.37
CA CYS A 355 15.74 14.49 32.36
C CYS A 355 17.07 13.87 31.81
N GLY A 356 17.19 13.71 30.46
CA GLY A 356 18.41 13.24 29.79
C GLY A 356 18.62 11.73 29.76
N GLN A 357 17.86 10.91 30.51
CA GLN A 357 18.07 9.45 30.61
C GLN A 357 18.03 8.74 29.25
N CYS A 358 17.16 9.21 28.33
CA CYS A 358 17.03 8.65 27.00
C CYS A 358 18.26 8.86 26.11
N GLU A 359 19.00 9.96 26.31
CA GLU A 359 20.25 10.27 25.58
C GLU A 359 21.39 9.41 26.06
N GLU A 360 21.50 9.18 27.37
CA GLU A 360 22.49 8.28 27.98
C GLU A 360 22.34 6.84 27.49
N MET A 361 21.10 6.42 27.25
CA MET A 361 20.74 5.06 26.77
C MET A 361 20.79 4.91 25.26
N CYS A 362 20.86 6.01 24.49
CA CYS A 362 20.74 5.95 23.04
C CYS A 362 22.04 5.49 22.37
N PRO A 363 22.08 4.31 21.71
CA PRO A 363 23.28 3.83 21.04
C PRO A 363 23.65 4.66 19.80
N GLN A 364 22.70 5.47 19.29
CA GLN A 364 22.93 6.38 18.16
C GLN A 364 23.40 7.79 18.62
N GLY A 365 23.45 8.06 19.91
CA GLY A 365 23.87 9.36 20.43
C GLY A 365 22.96 10.53 20.02
N LEU A 366 21.67 10.29 19.83
CA LEU A 366 20.73 11.30 19.36
C LEU A 366 20.47 12.37 20.42
N PRO A 367 20.39 13.67 20.06
CA PRO A 367 20.03 14.77 20.97
C PRO A 367 18.50 14.76 21.21
N ILE A 368 18.01 13.74 21.91
CA ILE A 368 16.57 13.43 22.01
C ILE A 368 15.79 14.57 22.66
N ARG A 369 16.35 15.26 23.67
CA ARG A 369 15.67 16.40 24.32
C ARG A 369 15.39 17.54 23.34
N ASP A 370 16.35 17.89 22.49
CA ASP A 370 16.17 18.95 21.50
C ASP A 370 15.17 18.51 20.40
N LEU A 371 15.23 17.25 19.98
CA LEU A 371 14.28 16.68 19.04
C LEU A 371 12.84 16.64 19.62
N MET A 372 12.69 16.40 20.93
CA MET A 372 11.38 16.50 21.59
C MET A 372 10.85 17.94 21.60
N LYS A 373 11.70 18.94 21.87
CA LYS A 373 11.33 20.36 21.80
C LYS A 373 10.89 20.75 20.38
N GLU A 374 11.68 20.37 19.36
CA GLU A 374 11.35 20.61 17.96
C GLU A 374 9.99 19.98 17.60
N THR A 375 9.77 18.73 18.02
CA THR A 375 8.52 18.01 17.72
C THR A 375 7.32 18.65 18.44
N ALA A 376 7.47 19.03 19.70
CA ALA A 376 6.41 19.71 20.45
C ALA A 376 6.05 21.07 19.82
N ALA A 377 7.05 21.84 19.37
CA ALA A 377 6.86 23.09 18.67
C ALA A 377 6.13 22.89 17.32
N LEU A 378 6.49 21.83 16.58
CA LEU A 378 5.91 21.52 15.26
C LEU A 378 4.45 21.07 15.35
N PHE A 379 4.10 20.22 16.30
CA PHE A 379 2.78 19.59 16.40
C PHE A 379 1.87 20.15 17.49
N GLY A 380 2.36 21.06 18.33
CA GLY A 380 1.56 21.73 19.36
C GLY A 380 1.09 20.82 20.51
N ARG A 381 1.76 19.70 20.76
CA ARG A 381 1.41 18.70 21.79
C ARG A 381 2.66 18.17 22.52
#